data_7296e2deac6d803a728a42020b0664c3
#
_entry.id   7296e2deac6d803a728a42020b0664c3
#
_cell.length_a   1.000
_cell.length_b   1.000
_cell.length_c   1.000
_cell.angle_alpha   90.00
_cell.angle_beta   90.00
_cell.angle_gamma   90.00
#
_symmetry.space_group_name_H-M   'P 1'
#
loop_
_entity.id
_entity.type
_entity.pdbx_description
1 polymer ?
#
loop_
_entity_poly.entity_id
_entity_poly.type
_entity_poly.pdbx_seq_one_letter_code
_entity_poly.pdbx_strand_id
1 'polypeptide(L)'
;MKHLLVLRFSSMGDVAMMIPALRCLNKSYPDLKITIVSNKLFKPFFNEFENINFFQVNFKSQFKGIKGLLNLFKELVNLKPTHVADLHSVIRTHFLTFLFRSRFYKVKRINKVRSDKKRLFRKNNKVLKPLVPTQYRYAEVFCKLGFNIDLTNHKFPLPKPLSIGSRNFISEIDSRKKHIGIAPFASFVGKI
;
A
#
# COMPACT_ATOMS: atom_id res chain seq x y z
N MET A 1 6.05 -23.23 -2.84
CA MET A 1 6.18 -21.97 -2.06
C MET A 1 5.10 -20.97 -2.50
N LYS A 2 4.37 -20.36 -1.57
CA LYS A 2 3.35 -19.35 -1.92
C LYS A 2 4.02 -18.01 -2.23
N HIS A 3 3.54 -17.32 -3.27
CA HIS A 3 4.03 -16.01 -3.66
C HIS A 3 2.87 -15.02 -3.81
N LEU A 4 2.83 -13.99 -2.97
CA LEU A 4 1.80 -12.95 -2.96
C LEU A 4 2.29 -11.71 -3.72
N LEU A 5 1.57 -11.34 -4.76
CA LEU A 5 1.75 -10.09 -5.48
C LEU A 5 0.79 -9.04 -4.93
N VAL A 6 1.29 -7.89 -4.49
CA VAL A 6 0.49 -6.80 -3.90
C VAL A 6 0.53 -5.58 -4.82
N LEU A 7 -0.62 -5.19 -5.37
CA LEU A 7 -0.74 -4.08 -6.31
C LEU A 7 -1.22 -2.80 -5.60
N ARG A 8 -0.34 -1.78 -5.49
CA ARG A 8 -0.72 -0.45 -5.00
C ARG A 8 0.19 0.63 -5.60
N PHE A 9 -0.27 1.36 -6.61
CA PHE A 9 0.56 2.28 -7.41
C PHE A 9 0.64 3.70 -6.84
N SER A 10 -0.34 4.10 -6.04
CA SER A 10 -0.51 5.43 -5.41
C SER A 10 -1.65 5.38 -4.37
N SER A 11 -1.90 6.36 -3.50
CA SER A 11 -1.08 7.53 -3.21
C SER A 11 -0.10 7.23 -2.07
N MET A 12 0.79 8.17 -1.71
CA MET A 12 1.81 7.96 -0.67
C MET A 12 1.19 7.49 0.66
N GLY A 13 0.19 8.21 1.19
CA GLY A 13 -0.46 7.84 2.44
C GLY A 13 -1.13 6.46 2.39
N ASP A 14 -1.77 6.11 1.27
CA ASP A 14 -2.35 4.78 1.12
C ASP A 14 -1.29 3.67 1.04
N VAL A 15 -0.12 3.96 0.46
CA VAL A 15 1.02 3.02 0.45
C VAL A 15 1.57 2.84 1.86
N ALA A 16 1.77 3.93 2.60
CA ALA A 16 2.20 3.88 4.01
C ALA A 16 1.24 3.06 4.89
N MET A 17 -0.08 3.18 4.65
CA MET A 17 -1.09 2.41 5.37
C MET A 17 -1.07 0.89 5.11
N MET A 18 -0.26 0.39 4.17
CA MET A 18 -0.05 -1.05 3.99
C MET A 18 0.93 -1.62 5.03
N ILE A 19 1.83 -0.80 5.55
CA ILE A 19 2.95 -1.25 6.39
C ILE A 19 2.49 -2.05 7.62
N PRO A 20 1.50 -1.61 8.42
CA PRO A 20 1.02 -2.40 9.56
C PRO A 20 0.53 -3.79 9.16
N ALA A 21 -0.24 -3.87 8.07
CA ALA A 21 -0.77 -5.14 7.59
C ALA A 21 0.34 -6.06 7.02
N LEU A 22 1.34 -5.48 6.35
CA LEU A 22 2.50 -6.23 5.85
C LEU A 22 3.39 -6.76 6.98
N ARG A 23 3.58 -5.99 8.07
CA ARG A 23 4.33 -6.46 9.25
C ARG A 23 3.65 -7.67 9.89
N CYS A 24 2.33 -7.59 10.11
CA CYS A 24 1.57 -8.72 10.64
C CYS A 24 1.63 -9.93 9.69
N LEU A 25 1.47 -9.68 8.38
CA LEU A 25 1.56 -10.73 7.36
C LEU A 25 2.92 -11.42 7.35
N ASN A 26 4.00 -10.63 7.35
CA ASN A 26 5.36 -11.12 7.33
C ASN A 26 5.71 -11.93 8.60
N LYS A 27 5.22 -11.46 9.75
CA LYS A 27 5.39 -12.17 11.03
C LYS A 27 4.62 -13.49 11.06
N SER A 28 3.39 -13.51 10.56
CA SER A 28 2.53 -14.71 10.57
C SER A 28 2.91 -15.74 9.50
N TYR A 29 3.55 -15.31 8.42
CA TYR A 29 3.91 -16.14 7.27
C TYR A 29 5.35 -15.84 6.81
N PRO A 30 6.38 -16.23 7.58
CA PRO A 30 7.78 -15.90 7.26
C PRO A 30 8.26 -16.49 5.93
N ASP A 31 7.71 -17.64 5.52
CA ASP A 31 8.05 -18.30 4.24
C ASP A 31 7.25 -17.77 3.04
N LEU A 32 6.35 -16.82 3.26
CA LEU A 32 5.56 -16.22 2.19
C LEU A 32 6.42 -15.24 1.38
N LYS A 33 6.70 -15.57 0.13
CA LYS A 33 7.31 -14.59 -0.78
C LYS A 33 6.32 -13.48 -1.08
N ILE A 34 6.71 -12.22 -0.85
CA ILE A 34 5.87 -11.05 -1.11
C ILE A 34 6.57 -10.16 -2.12
N THR A 35 5.84 -9.71 -3.15
CA THR A 35 6.33 -8.69 -4.08
C THR A 35 5.34 -7.54 -4.12
N ILE A 36 5.81 -6.35 -3.74
CA ILE A 36 5.04 -5.11 -3.83
C ILE A 36 5.25 -4.49 -5.20
N VAL A 37 4.16 -4.26 -5.92
CA VAL A 37 4.16 -3.58 -7.21
C VAL A 37 3.69 -2.14 -7.02
N SER A 38 4.62 -1.18 -7.10
CA SER A 38 4.33 0.22 -6.78
C SER A 38 5.23 1.19 -7.53
N ASN A 39 4.97 2.50 -7.40
CA ASN A 39 5.84 3.53 -7.95
C ASN A 39 7.19 3.55 -7.21
N LYS A 40 8.29 3.78 -7.94
CA LYS A 40 9.65 3.87 -7.39
C LYS A 40 9.76 4.80 -6.17
N LEU A 41 9.04 5.91 -6.18
CA LEU A 41 9.05 6.89 -5.09
C LEU A 41 8.66 6.30 -3.72
N PHE A 42 7.94 5.18 -3.71
CA PHE A 42 7.46 4.55 -2.47
C PHE A 42 8.35 3.41 -1.98
N LYS A 43 9.41 3.07 -2.71
CA LYS A 43 10.36 2.02 -2.31
C LYS A 43 10.88 2.20 -0.86
N PRO A 44 11.23 3.43 -0.39
CA PRO A 44 11.75 3.62 0.96
C PRO A 44 10.84 3.14 2.09
N PHE A 45 9.51 3.10 1.89
CA PHE A 45 8.57 2.58 2.89
C PHE A 45 8.78 1.08 3.19
N PHE A 46 9.43 0.35 2.28
CA PHE A 46 9.60 -1.11 2.37
C PHE A 46 11.02 -1.53 2.77
N ASN A 47 11.93 -0.58 3.01
CA ASN A 47 13.33 -0.86 3.37
C ASN A 47 13.51 -1.56 4.73
N GLU A 48 12.45 -1.61 5.54
CA GLU A 48 12.46 -2.35 6.81
C GLU A 48 12.31 -3.87 6.63
N PHE A 49 11.85 -4.31 5.46
CA PHE A 49 11.55 -5.72 5.17
C PHE A 49 12.65 -6.33 4.31
N GLU A 50 13.38 -7.29 4.84
CA GLU A 50 14.45 -7.99 4.12
C GLU A 50 13.92 -8.99 3.09
N ASN A 51 12.74 -9.58 3.36
CA ASN A 51 12.13 -10.64 2.54
C ASN A 51 10.97 -10.16 1.65
N ILE A 52 10.70 -8.86 1.58
CA ILE A 52 9.72 -8.26 0.66
C ILE A 52 10.43 -7.70 -0.58
N ASN A 53 10.10 -8.27 -1.74
CA ASN A 53 10.60 -7.75 -3.01
C ASN A 53 9.79 -6.53 -3.47
N PHE A 54 10.46 -5.60 -4.15
CA PHE A 54 9.82 -4.43 -4.71
C PHE A 54 9.96 -4.41 -6.23
N PHE A 55 8.82 -4.45 -6.91
CA PHE A 55 8.73 -4.30 -8.37
C PHE A 55 8.27 -2.89 -8.70
N GLN A 56 9.15 -2.10 -9.29
CA GLN A 56 8.85 -0.72 -9.64
C GLN A 56 8.03 -0.61 -10.92
N VAL A 57 7.04 0.28 -10.93
CA VAL A 57 6.25 0.59 -12.13
C VAL A 57 6.30 2.07 -12.47
N ASN A 58 6.43 2.37 -13.76
CA ASN A 58 6.31 3.71 -14.28
C ASN A 58 5.30 3.73 -15.44
N PHE A 59 4.11 4.31 -15.18
CA PHE A 59 3.04 4.40 -16.17
C PHE A 59 3.16 5.60 -17.12
N LYS A 60 4.13 6.48 -16.89
CA LYS A 60 4.41 7.60 -17.81
C LYS A 60 5.35 7.20 -18.95
N SER A 61 6.17 6.17 -18.75
CA SER A 61 7.16 5.67 -19.71
C SER A 61 6.94 4.20 -20.03
N GLN A 62 7.56 3.30 -19.26
CA GLN A 62 7.69 1.86 -19.53
C GLN A 62 6.34 1.13 -19.71
N PHE A 63 5.34 1.46 -18.88
CA PHE A 63 4.04 0.76 -18.87
C PHE A 63 2.88 1.69 -19.29
N LYS A 64 3.12 2.55 -20.28
CA LYS A 64 2.11 3.50 -20.80
C LYS A 64 1.06 2.78 -21.66
N GLY A 65 -0.21 3.13 -21.44
CA GLY A 65 -1.35 2.62 -22.23
C GLY A 65 -1.62 1.13 -22.04
N ILE A 66 -2.47 0.57 -22.91
CA ILE A 66 -2.90 -0.85 -22.83
C ILE A 66 -1.73 -1.79 -23.16
N LYS A 67 -0.93 -1.47 -24.19
CA LYS A 67 0.27 -2.27 -24.54
C LYS A 67 1.23 -2.34 -23.35
N GLY A 68 1.47 -1.21 -22.66
CA GLY A 68 2.29 -1.18 -21.45
C GLY A 68 1.70 -2.03 -20.31
N LEU A 69 0.39 -2.04 -20.11
CA LEU A 69 -0.26 -2.91 -19.12
C LEU A 69 -0.14 -4.40 -19.45
N LEU A 70 -0.22 -4.76 -20.73
CA LEU A 70 0.02 -6.15 -21.18
C LEU A 70 1.47 -6.58 -20.95
N ASN A 71 2.44 -5.71 -21.21
CA ASN A 71 3.85 -5.98 -20.92
C ASN A 71 4.07 -6.12 -19.39
N LEU A 72 3.50 -5.20 -18.59
CA LEU A 72 3.54 -5.32 -17.13
C LEU A 72 2.96 -6.66 -16.67
N PHE A 73 1.82 -7.08 -17.22
CA PHE A 73 1.23 -8.37 -16.90
C PHE A 73 2.19 -9.52 -17.19
N LYS A 74 2.84 -9.54 -18.37
CA LYS A 74 3.83 -10.57 -18.73
C LYS A 74 4.99 -10.62 -17.73
N GLU A 75 5.56 -9.46 -17.39
CA GLU A 75 6.65 -9.37 -16.41
C GLU A 75 6.20 -9.87 -15.02
N LEU A 76 5.00 -9.51 -14.58
CA LEU A 76 4.46 -9.97 -13.29
C LEU A 76 4.16 -11.48 -13.28
N VAL A 77 3.73 -12.08 -14.39
CA VAL A 77 3.54 -13.54 -14.53
C VAL A 77 4.89 -14.27 -14.43
N ASN A 78 5.96 -13.71 -14.99
CA ASN A 78 7.31 -14.30 -14.91
C ASN A 78 7.83 -14.38 -13.46
N LEU A 79 7.30 -13.58 -12.53
CA LEU A 79 7.58 -13.70 -11.10
C LEU A 79 6.95 -14.94 -10.48
N LYS A 80 6.10 -15.69 -11.21
CA LYS A 80 5.37 -16.89 -10.78
C LYS A 80 4.54 -16.66 -9.49
N PRO A 81 3.69 -15.62 -9.43
CA PRO A 81 2.84 -15.41 -8.26
C PRO A 81 1.81 -16.54 -8.16
N THR A 82 1.37 -16.85 -6.94
CA THR A 82 0.25 -17.76 -6.68
C THR A 82 -1.01 -17.02 -6.28
N HIS A 83 -0.85 -15.83 -5.70
CA HIS A 83 -1.91 -14.99 -5.17
C HIS A 83 -1.69 -13.53 -5.57
N VAL A 84 -2.77 -12.81 -5.85
CA VAL A 84 -2.73 -11.38 -6.22
C VAL A 84 -3.69 -10.59 -5.33
N ALA A 85 -3.16 -9.64 -4.58
CA ALA A 85 -3.90 -8.69 -3.76
C ALA A 85 -3.96 -7.33 -4.47
N ASP A 86 -5.12 -6.93 -4.97
CA ASP A 86 -5.34 -5.58 -5.51
C ASP A 86 -5.79 -4.64 -4.37
N LEU A 87 -4.86 -3.92 -3.80
CA LEU A 87 -5.10 -2.91 -2.76
C LEU A 87 -5.37 -1.51 -3.34
N HIS A 88 -5.36 -1.36 -4.66
CA HIS A 88 -5.57 -0.08 -5.34
C HIS A 88 -6.98 0.08 -5.90
N SER A 89 -7.52 -0.96 -6.56
CA SER A 89 -8.86 -1.00 -7.17
C SER A 89 -9.15 0.22 -8.06
N VAL A 90 -8.29 0.46 -9.06
CA VAL A 90 -8.43 1.46 -10.14
C VAL A 90 -8.49 0.76 -11.50
N ILE A 91 -8.84 1.48 -12.56
CA ILE A 91 -8.99 0.91 -13.92
C ILE A 91 -7.78 0.06 -14.32
N ARG A 92 -6.56 0.54 -14.10
CA ARG A 92 -5.33 -0.21 -14.43
C ARG A 92 -5.21 -1.53 -13.67
N THR A 93 -5.52 -1.54 -12.37
CA THR A 93 -5.48 -2.78 -11.58
C THR A 93 -6.67 -3.67 -11.89
N HIS A 94 -7.82 -3.13 -12.28
CA HIS A 94 -8.96 -3.92 -12.75
C HIS A 94 -8.60 -4.70 -14.01
N PHE A 95 -7.93 -4.06 -14.96
CA PHE A 95 -7.44 -4.71 -16.18
C PHE A 95 -6.43 -5.83 -15.86
N LEU A 96 -5.41 -5.53 -15.05
CA LEU A 96 -4.43 -6.54 -14.62
C LEU A 96 -5.08 -7.71 -13.88
N THR A 97 -5.98 -7.42 -12.93
CA THR A 97 -6.66 -8.48 -12.17
C THR A 97 -7.63 -9.29 -13.00
N PHE A 98 -8.20 -8.73 -14.06
CA PHE A 98 -8.96 -9.48 -15.05
C PHE A 98 -8.05 -10.49 -15.78
N LEU A 99 -6.89 -10.05 -16.27
CA LEU A 99 -5.92 -10.95 -16.91
C LEU A 99 -5.38 -12.04 -15.98
N PHE A 100 -5.16 -11.73 -14.69
CA PHE A 100 -4.77 -12.74 -13.72
C PHE A 100 -5.90 -13.78 -13.49
N ARG A 101 -7.14 -13.33 -13.38
CA ARG A 101 -8.30 -14.22 -13.19
C ARG A 101 -8.53 -15.13 -14.40
N SER A 102 -8.38 -14.63 -15.63
CA SER A 102 -8.53 -15.46 -16.84
C SER A 102 -7.47 -16.57 -16.92
N ARG A 103 -6.39 -16.47 -16.14
CA ARG A 103 -5.38 -17.53 -15.99
C ARG A 103 -5.47 -18.28 -14.64
N PHE A 104 -6.64 -18.25 -14.00
CA PHE A 104 -6.95 -18.98 -12.76
C PHE A 104 -6.11 -18.62 -11.53
N TYR A 105 -5.44 -17.46 -11.51
CA TYR A 105 -4.78 -16.98 -10.31
C TYR A 105 -5.78 -16.62 -9.20
N LYS A 106 -5.40 -16.85 -7.94
CA LYS A 106 -6.21 -16.43 -6.79
C LYS A 106 -6.11 -14.91 -6.62
N VAL A 107 -7.15 -14.16 -6.99
CA VAL A 107 -7.18 -12.69 -6.97
C VAL A 107 -8.25 -12.19 -6.02
N LYS A 108 -7.89 -11.33 -5.08
CA LYS A 108 -8.83 -10.54 -4.26
C LYS A 108 -8.51 -9.05 -4.36
N ARG A 109 -9.56 -8.25 -4.21
CA ARG A 109 -9.52 -6.81 -4.39
C ARG A 109 -10.10 -6.11 -3.17
N ILE A 110 -9.52 -4.96 -2.81
CA ILE A 110 -10.01 -4.11 -1.73
C ILE A 110 -11.43 -3.60 -2.00
N ASN A 111 -12.26 -3.64 -0.98
CA ASN A 111 -13.52 -2.89 -0.96
C ASN A 111 -13.25 -1.43 -0.58
N LYS A 112 -13.57 -0.49 -1.46
CA LYS A 112 -13.38 0.96 -1.24
C LYS A 112 -14.49 1.60 -0.39
N VAL A 113 -15.46 0.82 0.07
CA VAL A 113 -16.62 1.28 0.88
C VAL A 113 -17.28 2.55 0.32
N ARG A 114 -17.42 2.61 -1.01
CA ARG A 114 -17.94 3.79 -1.71
C ARG A 114 -19.39 4.11 -1.32
N SER A 115 -20.20 3.11 -1.07
CA SER A 115 -21.58 3.24 -0.59
C SER A 115 -21.63 3.95 0.76
N ASP A 116 -20.79 3.55 1.71
CA ASP A 116 -20.76 4.12 3.06
C ASP A 116 -20.20 5.55 3.04
N LYS A 117 -19.16 5.79 2.22
CA LYS A 117 -18.68 7.14 1.95
C LYS A 117 -19.78 8.02 1.38
N LYS A 118 -20.56 7.54 0.40
CA LYS A 118 -21.68 8.28 -0.19
C LYS A 118 -22.75 8.60 0.86
N ARG A 119 -23.05 7.68 1.80
CA ARG A 119 -23.99 7.92 2.91
C ARG A 119 -23.48 8.98 3.87
N LEU A 120 -22.17 9.02 4.15
CA LEU A 120 -21.53 9.99 5.04
C LEU A 120 -21.60 11.42 4.47
N PHE A 121 -21.49 11.57 3.13
CA PHE A 121 -21.47 12.88 2.44
C PHE A 121 -22.82 13.35 1.90
N ARG A 122 -23.92 12.65 2.20
CA ARG A 122 -25.27 13.10 1.78
C ARG A 122 -25.61 14.45 2.41
N LYS A 123 -26.32 15.31 1.65
CA LYS A 123 -26.86 16.58 2.19
C LYS A 123 -27.90 16.30 3.28
N ASN A 124 -28.85 15.39 2.99
CA ASN A 124 -29.91 14.97 3.89
C ASN A 124 -29.71 13.52 4.34
N ASN A 125 -30.18 13.16 5.53
CA ASN A 125 -30.07 11.82 6.13
C ASN A 125 -28.64 11.28 6.13
N LYS A 126 -27.69 12.09 6.62
CA LYS A 126 -26.30 11.68 6.83
C LYS A 126 -26.22 10.55 7.85
N VAL A 127 -25.48 9.51 7.53
CA VAL A 127 -25.15 8.46 8.47
C VAL A 127 -23.74 8.71 8.97
N LEU A 128 -23.62 9.27 10.18
CA LEU A 128 -22.33 9.55 10.82
C LEU A 128 -21.77 8.30 11.49
N LYS A 129 -21.43 7.30 10.68
CA LYS A 129 -20.79 6.07 11.16
C LYS A 129 -19.32 6.06 10.76
N PRO A 130 -18.37 5.80 11.68
CA PRO A 130 -16.96 5.66 11.34
C PRO A 130 -16.75 4.60 10.26
N LEU A 131 -15.92 4.92 9.26
CA LEU A 131 -15.55 3.96 8.22
C LEU A 131 -14.45 3.05 8.73
N VAL A 132 -14.46 1.79 8.29
CA VAL A 132 -13.38 0.85 8.58
C VAL A 132 -12.05 1.44 8.07
N PRO A 133 -11.03 1.59 8.93
CA PRO A 133 -9.73 2.13 8.55
C PRO A 133 -9.08 1.35 7.40
N THR A 134 -8.26 2.04 6.61
CA THR A 134 -7.68 1.47 5.38
C THR A 134 -6.82 0.23 5.65
N GLN A 135 -6.05 0.22 6.73
CA GLN A 135 -5.21 -0.91 7.12
C GLN A 135 -6.02 -2.20 7.37
N TYR A 136 -7.18 -2.11 8.00
CA TYR A 136 -8.07 -3.26 8.23
C TYR A 136 -8.67 -3.77 6.91
N ARG A 137 -8.99 -2.88 5.97
CA ARG A 137 -9.44 -3.27 4.64
C ARG A 137 -8.35 -3.98 3.83
N TYR A 138 -7.07 -3.63 4.04
CA TYR A 138 -5.95 -4.36 3.45
C TYR A 138 -5.79 -5.74 4.08
N ALA A 139 -5.86 -5.83 5.41
CA ALA A 139 -5.86 -7.10 6.12
C ALA A 139 -7.00 -8.03 5.65
N GLU A 140 -8.19 -7.49 5.44
CA GLU A 140 -9.34 -8.24 4.90
C GLU A 140 -9.03 -8.85 3.52
N VAL A 141 -8.30 -8.15 2.64
CA VAL A 141 -7.88 -8.70 1.34
C VAL A 141 -6.95 -9.89 1.52
N PHE A 142 -5.99 -9.79 2.45
CA PHE A 142 -5.08 -10.89 2.76
C PHE A 142 -5.82 -12.09 3.36
N CYS A 143 -6.74 -11.86 4.30
CA CYS A 143 -7.59 -12.91 4.86
C CYS A 143 -8.42 -13.62 3.77
N LYS A 144 -9.02 -12.86 2.84
CA LYS A 144 -9.77 -13.43 1.70
C LYS A 144 -8.90 -14.24 0.73
N LEU A 145 -7.59 -14.06 0.76
CA LEU A 145 -6.62 -14.88 0.00
C LEU A 145 -6.14 -16.10 0.80
N GLY A 146 -6.58 -16.25 2.06
CA GLY A 146 -6.19 -17.35 2.94
C GLY A 146 -4.97 -17.03 3.81
N PHE A 147 -4.63 -15.75 3.97
CA PHE A 147 -3.58 -15.26 4.86
C PHE A 147 -4.22 -14.51 6.03
N ASN A 148 -4.61 -15.23 7.08
CA ASN A 148 -5.24 -14.63 8.24
C ASN A 148 -4.21 -13.87 9.07
N ILE A 149 -4.46 -12.58 9.30
CA ILE A 149 -3.63 -11.70 10.11
C ILE A 149 -4.47 -10.90 11.08
N ASP A 150 -3.92 -10.62 12.25
CA ASP A 150 -4.53 -9.80 13.28
C ASP A 150 -3.73 -8.49 13.43
N LEU A 151 -4.40 -7.35 13.20
CA LEU A 151 -3.81 -6.03 13.33
C LEU A 151 -3.84 -5.50 14.76
N THR A 152 -4.60 -6.10 15.68
CA THR A 152 -4.66 -5.66 17.09
C THR A 152 -3.32 -5.86 17.78
N ASN A 153 -2.56 -6.87 17.35
CA ASN A 153 -1.22 -7.19 17.84
C ASN A 153 -0.08 -6.51 17.07
N HIS A 154 -0.40 -5.49 16.25
CA HIS A 154 0.62 -4.74 15.54
C HIS A 154 1.48 -3.94 16.50
N LYS A 155 2.79 -4.21 16.50
CA LYS A 155 3.78 -3.42 17.24
C LYS A 155 4.53 -2.51 16.28
N PHE A 156 4.67 -1.23 16.62
CA PHE A 156 5.56 -0.34 15.89
C PHE A 156 7.02 -0.76 16.13
N PRO A 157 7.88 -0.72 15.11
CA PRO A 157 9.29 -0.96 15.31
C PRO A 157 9.88 0.16 16.17
N LEU A 158 11.00 -0.14 16.81
CA LEU A 158 11.80 0.90 17.46
C LEU A 158 12.20 1.96 16.42
N PRO A 159 12.25 3.25 16.81
CA PRO A 159 12.72 4.30 15.93
C PRO A 159 14.12 3.98 15.42
N LYS A 160 14.34 4.11 14.11
CA LYS A 160 15.68 3.99 13.54
C LYS A 160 16.52 5.21 13.93
N PRO A 161 17.83 5.05 14.09
CA PRO A 161 18.72 6.19 14.29
C PRO A 161 18.53 7.20 13.14
N LEU A 162 18.51 8.46 13.50
CA LEU A 162 18.46 9.54 12.52
C LEU A 162 19.68 9.51 11.61
N SER A 163 19.50 9.87 10.35
CA SER A 163 20.64 10.08 9.43
C SER A 163 21.55 11.19 9.94
N ILE A 164 22.81 11.20 9.51
CA ILE A 164 23.78 12.24 9.90
C ILE A 164 23.23 13.63 9.58
N GLY A 165 22.67 13.84 8.38
CA GLY A 165 22.06 15.12 7.99
C GLY A 165 20.89 15.54 8.88
N SER A 166 20.01 14.57 9.26
CA SER A 166 18.91 14.87 10.18
C SER A 166 19.41 15.18 11.60
N ARG A 167 20.46 14.51 12.07
CA ARG A 167 21.09 14.81 13.37
C ARG A 167 21.71 16.19 13.39
N ASN A 168 22.44 16.57 12.35
CA ASN A 168 23.04 17.90 12.24
C ASN A 168 21.96 18.99 12.25
N PHE A 169 20.90 18.82 11.47
CA PHE A 169 19.77 19.75 11.48
C PHE A 169 19.11 19.89 12.86
N ILE A 170 18.93 18.79 13.59
CA ILE A 170 18.32 18.82 14.92
C ILE A 170 19.29 19.42 15.97
N SER A 171 20.61 19.21 15.83
CA SER A 171 21.58 19.78 16.74
C SER A 171 21.67 21.33 16.68
N GLU A 172 21.24 21.92 15.55
CA GLU A 172 21.10 23.37 15.39
C GLU A 172 19.87 23.94 16.10
N ILE A 173 18.95 23.08 16.54
CA ILE A 173 17.68 23.46 17.17
C ILE A 173 17.87 23.49 18.69
N ASP A 174 17.52 24.59 19.35
CA ASP A 174 17.58 24.72 20.80
C ASP A 174 16.65 23.73 21.51
N SER A 175 17.20 22.64 22.05
CA SER A 175 16.44 21.57 22.71
C SER A 175 15.66 22.01 23.95
N ARG A 176 15.96 23.21 24.50
CA ARG A 176 15.25 23.78 25.65
C ARG A 176 13.90 24.41 25.25
N LYS A 177 13.67 24.64 23.98
CA LYS A 177 12.42 25.21 23.45
C LYS A 177 11.46 24.13 22.93
N LYS A 178 10.17 24.40 23.01
CA LYS A 178 9.17 23.55 22.34
C LYS A 178 9.21 23.82 20.84
N HIS A 179 9.26 22.77 20.03
CA HIS A 179 9.32 22.87 18.57
C HIS A 179 8.00 22.37 17.96
N ILE A 180 7.48 23.12 16.98
CA ILE A 180 6.30 22.76 16.22
C ILE A 180 6.72 22.62 14.77
N GLY A 181 6.58 21.41 14.24
CA GLY A 181 6.79 21.14 12.81
C GLY A 181 5.51 21.40 12.01
N ILE A 182 5.60 22.26 11.00
CA ILE A 182 4.50 22.57 10.10
C ILE A 182 4.89 22.14 8.69
N ALA A 183 4.06 21.31 8.05
CA ALA A 183 4.21 20.88 6.66
C ALA A 183 3.10 21.52 5.80
N PRO A 184 3.24 22.81 5.38
CA PRO A 184 2.18 23.56 4.75
C PRO A 184 1.97 23.22 3.26
N PHE A 185 2.86 22.42 2.67
CA PHE A 185 2.83 22.14 1.24
C PHE A 185 1.87 21.00 0.91
N ALA A 186 0.80 21.29 0.19
CA ALA A 186 -0.15 20.31 -0.31
C ALA A 186 -0.22 20.34 -1.84
N SER A 187 -0.65 19.21 -2.44
CA SER A 187 -0.77 19.08 -3.91
C SER A 187 -1.89 19.95 -4.51
N PHE A 188 -2.82 20.44 -3.68
CA PHE A 188 -4.00 21.21 -4.11
C PHE A 188 -4.21 22.38 -3.16
N VAL A 189 -4.56 23.54 -3.74
CA VAL A 189 -4.84 24.79 -3.01
C VAL A 189 -5.86 24.59 -1.88
N GLY A 190 -6.92 23.82 -2.09
CA GLY A 190 -7.94 23.56 -1.05
C GLY A 190 -7.53 22.61 0.07
N LYS A 191 -6.23 22.27 0.18
CA LYS A 191 -5.65 21.47 1.27
C LYS A 191 -4.53 22.18 2.03
N ILE A 192 -4.32 23.45 1.71
CA ILE A 192 -3.37 24.35 2.38
C ILE A 192 -4.08 24.99 3.56
#